data_cbfff388d775668a9a412e9fa5e2de69
#
_entry.id   cbfff388d775668a9a412e9fa5e2de69
#
_cell.length_a   1.000
_cell.length_b   1.000
_cell.length_c   1.000
_cell.angle_alpha   90.00
_cell.angle_beta   90.00
_cell.angle_gamma   90.00
#
_symmetry.space_group_name_H-M   'P 1'
#
loop_
_entity.id
_entity.type
_entity.pdbx_description
1 polymer ?
#
loop_
_entity_poly.entity_id
_entity_poly.type
_entity_poly.pdbx_seq_one_letter_code
_entity_poly.pdbx_strand_id
1 'polypeptide(L)'
;MIIWKKQSFANRQFVIYYQENKLDHMRLGISVSKKLGKAHERNKLKRYVRESFKTRKDFLKNYDIIIIVRPAAKGLSFLEFGSSIDHVLKRSKLYRGKRV
;
A
#
# COMPACT_ATOMS: atom_id res chain seq x y z
N MET A 1 -17.37 12.59 -9.26
CA MET A 1 -16.41 11.54 -9.55
C MET A 1 -15.01 12.08 -9.47
N ILE A 2 -14.18 11.38 -8.76
CA ILE A 2 -12.81 11.81 -8.62
C ILE A 2 -11.98 11.16 -9.68
N ILE A 3 -11.34 11.95 -10.49
CA ILE A 3 -10.47 11.42 -11.48
C ILE A 3 -9.07 11.50 -10.95
N TRP A 4 -8.50 10.37 -10.67
CA TRP A 4 -7.13 10.32 -10.21
C TRP A 4 -6.23 10.62 -11.37
N LYS A 5 -5.25 11.45 -11.12
CA LYS A 5 -4.20 11.59 -12.06
C LYS A 5 -3.40 10.36 -11.88
N LYS A 6 -3.65 9.40 -12.67
CA LYS A 6 -3.22 8.12 -12.45
C LYS A 6 -1.78 7.95 -12.42
N GLN A 7 -1.23 7.92 -11.27
CA GLN A 7 0.08 7.37 -11.05
C GLN A 7 -0.11 6.04 -10.38
N SER A 8 0.50 5.03 -10.92
CA SER A 8 0.36 3.70 -10.34
C SER A 8 1.63 2.90 -10.55
N PHE A 9 1.83 1.95 -9.67
CA PHE A 9 2.90 0.98 -9.78
C PHE A 9 2.38 -0.34 -9.28
N ALA A 10 2.96 -1.42 -9.77
CA ALA A 10 2.52 -2.74 -9.34
C ALA A 10 3.72 -3.65 -9.21
N ASN A 11 3.64 -4.56 -8.26
CA ASN A 11 4.53 -5.70 -8.24
C ASN A 11 3.64 -6.94 -8.23
N ARG A 12 4.23 -8.11 -7.96
CA ARG A 12 3.45 -9.33 -8.02
C ARG A 12 2.36 -9.38 -6.96
N GLN A 13 2.59 -8.77 -5.81
CA GLN A 13 1.70 -8.87 -4.67
C GLN A 13 0.75 -7.70 -4.52
N PHE A 14 1.12 -6.53 -5.01
CA PHE A 14 0.33 -5.33 -4.76
C PHE A 14 0.25 -4.45 -5.99
N VAL A 15 -0.85 -3.73 -6.12
CA VAL A 15 -0.97 -2.60 -7.05
C VAL A 15 -1.22 -1.39 -6.20
N ILE A 16 -0.53 -0.30 -6.47
CA ILE A 16 -0.78 0.92 -5.74
C ILE A 16 -1.11 2.04 -6.71
N TYR A 17 -2.11 2.83 -6.35
CA TYR A 17 -2.46 4.05 -7.04
C TYR A 17 -2.20 5.19 -6.06
N TYR A 18 -1.65 6.26 -6.54
CA TYR A 18 -1.32 7.37 -5.66
C TYR A 18 -1.47 8.69 -6.35
N GLN A 19 -1.78 9.70 -5.54
CA GLN A 19 -2.01 11.04 -6.03
C GLN A 19 -1.62 12.01 -4.92
N GLU A 20 -0.94 13.06 -5.31
CA GLU A 20 -0.53 14.05 -4.35
C GLU A 20 -1.75 14.69 -3.70
N ASN A 21 -1.73 14.86 -2.39
CA ASN A 21 -2.78 15.59 -1.71
C ASN A 21 -2.18 16.87 -1.15
N LYS A 22 -3.01 17.75 -0.67
CA LYS A 22 -2.53 19.00 -0.10
C LYS A 22 -2.67 19.02 1.40
N LEU A 23 -2.72 17.84 1.99
CA LEU A 23 -2.80 17.71 3.41
C LEU A 23 -1.42 17.60 4.01
N ASP A 24 -1.33 17.64 5.30
CA ASP A 24 -0.05 17.51 5.97
C ASP A 24 0.25 16.07 6.36
N HIS A 25 -0.48 15.11 5.81
CA HIS A 25 -0.26 13.70 6.08
C HIS A 25 -0.73 12.86 4.91
N MET A 26 -0.25 11.64 4.83
CA MET A 26 -0.72 10.71 3.81
C MET A 26 -2.04 10.07 4.25
N ARG A 27 -2.83 9.66 3.28
CA ARG A 27 -4.03 8.91 3.55
C ARG A 27 -3.95 7.58 2.82
N LEU A 28 -4.44 6.53 3.45
CA LEU A 28 -4.33 5.19 2.93
C LEU A 28 -5.69 4.53 2.77
N GLY A 29 -5.96 4.04 1.58
CA GLY A 29 -7.11 3.17 1.32
C GLY A 29 -6.61 1.78 0.99
N ILE A 30 -7.31 0.76 1.46
CA ILE A 30 -6.91 -0.62 1.24
C ILE A 30 -8.05 -1.37 0.56
N SER A 31 -7.73 -2.06 -0.51
CA SER A 31 -8.72 -2.85 -1.23
C SER A 31 -8.31 -4.31 -1.25
N VAL A 32 -9.18 -5.18 -0.75
CA VAL A 32 -8.95 -6.62 -0.78
C VAL A 32 -10.19 -7.26 -1.37
N SER A 33 -10.03 -7.90 -2.51
CA SER A 33 -11.14 -8.51 -3.22
C SER A 33 -11.73 -9.68 -2.43
N LYS A 34 -13.05 -9.86 -2.55
CA LYS A 34 -13.71 -11.00 -1.94
C LYS A 34 -13.17 -12.32 -2.44
N LYS A 35 -12.57 -12.32 -3.60
CA LYS A 35 -11.97 -13.53 -4.17
C LYS A 35 -10.74 -14.00 -3.40
N LEU A 36 -10.21 -13.18 -2.52
CA LEU A 36 -9.01 -13.53 -1.79
C LEU A 36 -9.27 -14.35 -0.53
N GLY A 37 -10.53 -14.66 -0.25
CA GLY A 37 -10.83 -15.52 0.86
C GLY A 37 -12.01 -15.05 1.68
N LYS A 38 -12.19 -15.70 2.82
CA LYS A 38 -13.28 -15.37 3.71
C LYS A 38 -12.97 -14.07 4.45
N ALA A 39 -13.97 -13.56 5.15
CA ALA A 39 -13.85 -12.26 5.79
C ALA A 39 -12.65 -12.18 6.73
N HIS A 40 -12.41 -13.23 7.52
CA HIS A 40 -11.30 -13.19 8.47
C HIS A 40 -9.94 -13.17 7.76
N GLU A 41 -9.84 -13.83 6.62
CA GLU A 41 -8.60 -13.81 5.85
C GLU A 41 -8.36 -12.44 5.24
N ARG A 42 -9.42 -11.84 4.70
CA ARG A 42 -9.32 -10.50 4.14
C ARG A 42 -8.97 -9.47 5.21
N ASN A 43 -9.54 -9.62 6.39
CA ASN A 43 -9.24 -8.72 7.50
C ASN A 43 -7.79 -8.84 7.94
N LYS A 44 -7.25 -10.05 7.89
CA LYS A 44 -5.84 -10.26 8.22
C LYS A 44 -4.94 -9.56 7.23
N LEU A 45 -5.27 -9.64 5.94
CA LEU A 45 -4.49 -8.97 4.91
C LEU A 45 -4.55 -7.44 5.09
N LYS A 46 -5.74 -6.92 5.39
CA LYS A 46 -5.88 -5.50 5.65
C LYS A 46 -5.07 -5.06 6.85
N ARG A 47 -5.04 -5.87 7.89
CA ARG A 47 -4.27 -5.56 9.07
C ARG A 47 -2.78 -5.52 8.76
N TYR A 48 -2.31 -6.47 7.97
CA TYR A 48 -0.90 -6.50 7.60
C TYR A 48 -0.52 -5.24 6.83
N VAL A 49 -1.38 -4.80 5.91
CA VAL A 49 -1.12 -3.57 5.18
C VAL A 49 -1.08 -2.38 6.13
N ARG A 50 -2.08 -2.28 7.01
CA ARG A 50 -2.14 -1.16 7.94
C ARG A 50 -0.92 -1.09 8.83
N GLU A 51 -0.51 -2.23 9.36
CA GLU A 51 0.63 -2.26 10.27
C GLU A 51 1.93 -1.97 9.53
N SER A 52 2.04 -2.42 8.30
CA SER A 52 3.22 -2.11 7.51
C SER A 52 3.32 -0.61 7.24
N PHE A 53 2.20 0.03 6.93
CA PHE A 53 2.22 1.46 6.70
C PHE A 53 2.40 2.26 7.97
N LYS A 54 1.95 1.72 9.09
CA LYS A 54 2.06 2.43 10.36
C LYS A 54 3.50 2.77 10.70
N THR A 55 4.42 1.89 10.39
CA THR A 55 5.84 2.13 10.68
C THR A 55 6.52 2.93 9.59
N ARG A 56 5.85 3.14 8.45
CA ARG A 56 6.46 3.80 7.30
C ARG A 56 5.88 5.15 6.99
N LYS A 57 4.74 5.48 7.59
CA LYS A 57 4.02 6.68 7.20
C LYS A 57 4.81 7.96 7.38
N ASP A 58 5.67 8.00 8.37
CA ASP A 58 6.44 9.21 8.63
C ASP A 58 7.52 9.46 7.58
N PHE A 59 7.80 8.44 6.78
CA PHE A 59 8.80 8.54 5.73
C PHE A 59 8.18 8.67 4.36
N LEU A 60 6.86 8.75 4.29
CA LEU A 60 6.16 8.82 3.02
C LEU A 60 5.72 10.25 2.72
N LYS A 61 5.66 10.55 1.44
CA LYS A 61 5.19 11.86 1.01
C LYS A 61 3.70 11.98 1.30
N ASN A 62 3.22 13.22 1.32
CA ASN A 62 1.82 13.49 1.58
C ASN A 62 1.00 13.19 0.34
N TYR A 63 0.62 11.95 0.21
CA TYR A 63 -0.15 11.46 -0.94
C TYR A 63 -1.36 10.69 -0.45
N ASP A 64 -2.37 10.64 -1.28
CA ASP A 64 -3.46 9.70 -1.10
C ASP A 64 -3.02 8.43 -1.82
N ILE A 65 -3.01 7.32 -1.11
CA ILE A 65 -2.54 6.05 -1.63
C ILE A 65 -3.63 5.01 -1.50
N ILE A 66 -3.91 4.30 -2.58
CA ILE A 66 -4.81 3.16 -2.53
C ILE A 66 -3.98 1.93 -2.89
N ILE A 67 -3.96 0.97 -1.99
CA ILE A 67 -3.21 -0.26 -2.23
C ILE A 67 -4.20 -1.41 -2.44
N ILE A 68 -4.00 -2.15 -3.51
CA ILE A 68 -4.83 -3.29 -3.85
C ILE A 68 -4.02 -4.54 -3.63
N VAL A 69 -4.54 -5.44 -2.80
CA VAL A 69 -3.84 -6.68 -2.46
C VAL A 69 -4.17 -7.71 -3.52
N ARG A 70 -3.15 -8.26 -4.15
CA ARG A 70 -3.32 -9.27 -5.20
C ARG A 70 -3.24 -10.68 -4.60
N PRO A 71 -3.74 -11.68 -5.32
CA PRO A 71 -3.70 -13.06 -4.79
C PRO A 71 -2.32 -13.54 -4.40
N ALA A 72 -1.29 -13.07 -5.07
CA ALA A 72 0.07 -13.50 -4.74
C ALA A 72 0.52 -13.05 -3.36
N ALA A 73 -0.20 -12.14 -2.72
CA ALA A 73 0.13 -11.71 -1.37
C ALA A 73 -0.36 -12.68 -0.31
N LYS A 74 -1.27 -13.59 -0.67
CA LYS A 74 -1.75 -14.57 0.29
C LYS A 74 -0.60 -15.52 0.61
N GLY A 75 -0.48 -15.85 1.86
CA GLY A 75 0.55 -16.79 2.28
C GLY A 75 1.88 -16.15 2.62
N LEU A 76 2.04 -14.86 2.39
CA LEU A 76 3.28 -14.20 2.80
C LEU A 76 3.30 -14.04 4.32
N SER A 77 4.48 -14.16 4.90
CA SER A 77 4.66 -13.81 6.30
C SER A 77 4.57 -12.29 6.42
N PHE A 78 4.43 -11.80 7.64
CA PHE A 78 4.37 -10.37 7.85
C PHE A 78 5.63 -9.66 7.37
N LEU A 79 6.78 -10.29 7.56
CA LEU A 79 8.04 -9.70 7.10
C LEU A 79 8.10 -9.63 5.58
N GLU A 80 7.67 -10.68 4.92
CA GLU A 80 7.63 -10.70 3.47
C GLU A 80 6.64 -9.68 2.93
N PHE A 81 5.54 -9.52 3.63
CA PHE A 81 4.52 -8.57 3.27
C PHE A 81 5.10 -7.15 3.29
N GLY A 82 5.78 -6.80 4.38
CA GLY A 82 6.40 -5.50 4.51
C GLY A 82 7.48 -5.27 3.47
N SER A 83 8.26 -6.29 3.17
CA SER A 83 9.29 -6.20 2.16
C SER A 83 8.71 -5.90 0.78
N SER A 84 7.60 -6.54 0.45
CA SER A 84 6.94 -6.31 -0.82
C SER A 84 6.33 -4.90 -0.90
N ILE A 85 5.79 -4.42 0.22
CA ILE A 85 5.27 -3.06 0.27
C ILE A 85 6.41 -2.05 0.09
N ASP A 86 7.56 -2.29 0.73
CA ASP A 86 8.72 -1.43 0.55
C ASP A 86 9.15 -1.39 -0.91
N HIS A 87 9.14 -2.53 -1.56
CA HIS A 87 9.54 -2.61 -2.95
C HIS A 87 8.65 -1.69 -3.81
N VAL A 88 7.33 -1.79 -3.64
CA VAL A 88 6.43 -1.01 -4.46
C VAL A 88 6.50 0.47 -4.10
N LEU A 89 6.72 0.80 -2.85
CA LEU A 89 6.84 2.19 -2.43
C LEU A 89 8.12 2.84 -2.96
N LYS A 90 9.21 2.08 -2.96
CA LYS A 90 10.46 2.61 -3.50
C LYS A 90 10.37 2.81 -5.00
N ARG A 91 9.75 1.87 -5.69
CA ARG A 91 9.61 1.98 -7.14
C ARG A 91 8.74 3.15 -7.52
N SER A 92 7.77 3.49 -6.72
CA SER A 92 6.88 4.61 -6.99
C SER A 92 7.42 5.93 -6.50
N LYS A 93 8.57 5.91 -5.84
CA LYS A 93 9.23 7.11 -5.32
C LYS A 93 8.38 7.87 -4.32
N LEU A 94 7.62 7.13 -3.53
CA LEU A 94 6.77 7.75 -2.52
C LEU A 94 7.48 8.02 -1.21
N TYR A 95 8.65 7.44 -0.99
CA TYR A 95 9.41 7.74 0.21
C TYR A 95 9.93 9.17 0.13
N ARG A 96 9.82 9.84 1.27
CA ARG A 96 10.17 11.23 1.38
C ARG A 96 11.66 11.36 1.38
N GLY A 97 12.22 11.95 0.38
CA GLY A 97 13.60 12.26 0.33
C GLY A 97 14.48 11.13 0.75
N LYS A 98 15.66 11.44 1.26
CA LYS A 98 16.59 10.49 1.61
C LYS A 98 16.44 10.13 2.99
N ARG A 99 16.39 8.88 3.24
CA ARG A 99 16.42 8.45 4.55
C ARG A 99 17.78 8.13 4.87
N VAL A 100 18.16 8.41 5.90
CA VAL A 100 19.50 8.13 6.24
C VAL A 100 19.62 7.02 7.17
#